data_f456961cfd75befa05c07bc0a6afdde3
#
_entry.id   f456961cfd75befa05c07bc0a6afdde3
#
_cell.length_a   1.000
_cell.length_b   1.000
_cell.length_c   1.000
_cell.angle_alpha   90.00
_cell.angle_beta   90.00
_cell.angle_gamma   90.00
#
_symmetry.space_group_name_H-M   'P 1'
#
loop_
_entity.id
_entity.type
_entity.pdbx_description
1 polymer ?
#
loop_
_entity_poly.entity_id
_entity_poly.type
_entity_poly.pdbx_seq_one_letter_code
_entity_poly.pdbx_strand_id
1 'polypeptide(L)'
;TKALNDCRENVERVVAQGAPYTWENLCQPLAEVDDVLGRIFSPVSHLNSVKNSPELREAYEQTLPLLSEYSTWVGQHEGLYKAYRDLRDGDHYATLNTAQKKAVDNALRDFELSGIGLPKEKQQRYGEIATRLSELGNQYSNNVLDATMGWTKLVTDEAELAGMPESALAAAKAQAEAKELEGYLLTLDIPSYLPVMTYCDNQALREEMYRAYSTRASDQGPNAGKWDNSKVMEEILALRHELAQLLGFENYAFK
;
A
#
# COMPACT_ATOMS: atom_id res chain seq x y z
N THR A 1 3.02 -8.95 16.49
CA THR A 1 2.80 -10.41 16.77
C THR A 1 1.57 -10.61 17.65
N LYS A 2 1.46 -9.99 18.87
CA LYS A 2 0.34 -10.25 19.81
C LYS A 2 -1.02 -10.01 19.15
N ALA A 3 -1.25 -8.84 18.55
CA ALA A 3 -2.53 -8.51 17.92
C ALA A 3 -2.92 -9.50 16.81
N LEU A 4 -1.96 -10.02 16.03
CA LEU A 4 -2.22 -11.04 15.01
C LEU A 4 -2.60 -12.39 15.64
N ASN A 5 -2.00 -12.76 16.77
CA ASN A 5 -2.39 -13.96 17.51
C ASN A 5 -3.80 -13.81 18.08
N ASP A 6 -4.12 -12.64 18.68
CA ASP A 6 -5.46 -12.34 19.19
C ASP A 6 -6.52 -12.44 18.04
N CYS A 7 -6.18 -11.97 16.83
CA CYS A 7 -7.03 -12.13 15.64
C CYS A 7 -7.22 -13.60 15.26
N ARG A 8 -6.15 -14.41 15.22
CA ARG A 8 -6.23 -15.85 14.90
C ARG A 8 -7.09 -16.58 15.93
N GLU A 9 -6.83 -16.37 17.22
CA GLU A 9 -7.61 -16.97 18.30
C GLU A 9 -9.10 -16.61 18.22
N ASN A 10 -9.40 -15.37 17.86
CA ASN A 10 -10.80 -14.93 17.68
C ASN A 10 -11.48 -15.62 16.49
N VAL A 11 -10.80 -15.78 15.36
CA VAL A 11 -11.30 -16.53 14.20
C VAL A 11 -11.61 -17.97 14.61
N GLU A 12 -10.68 -18.66 15.26
CA GLU A 12 -10.86 -20.04 15.71
C GLU A 12 -12.01 -20.16 16.72
N ARG A 13 -12.11 -19.22 17.67
CA ARG A 13 -13.22 -19.16 18.64
C ARG A 13 -14.56 -19.01 17.97
N VAL A 14 -14.67 -18.10 17.00
CA VAL A 14 -15.92 -17.84 16.26
C VAL A 14 -16.31 -19.08 15.43
N VAL A 15 -15.37 -19.74 14.79
CA VAL A 15 -15.64 -20.95 14.03
C VAL A 15 -16.04 -22.11 14.93
N ALA A 16 -15.36 -22.28 16.09
CA ALA A 16 -15.62 -23.38 17.04
C ALA A 16 -17.00 -23.31 17.70
N GLN A 17 -17.66 -22.14 17.76
CA GLN A 17 -19.02 -22.06 18.34
C GLN A 17 -20.06 -22.82 17.51
N GLY A 18 -19.84 -22.97 16.20
CA GLY A 18 -20.76 -23.63 15.29
C GLY A 18 -22.05 -22.86 14.94
N ALA A 19 -22.83 -23.40 14.03
CA ALA A 19 -24.12 -22.84 13.67
C ALA A 19 -25.17 -22.94 14.81
N PRO A 20 -26.18 -22.03 14.86
CA PRO A 20 -26.50 -21.03 13.84
C PRO A 20 -25.64 -19.78 13.95
N TYR A 21 -25.19 -19.27 12.80
CA TYR A 21 -24.44 -18.02 12.72
C TYR A 21 -25.36 -16.83 12.51
N THR A 22 -25.02 -15.72 13.19
CA THR A 22 -25.70 -14.42 13.09
C THR A 22 -24.69 -13.30 12.84
N TRP A 23 -25.18 -12.10 12.56
CA TRP A 23 -24.31 -10.93 12.45
C TRP A 23 -23.51 -10.71 13.76
N GLU A 24 -24.17 -10.82 14.91
CA GLU A 24 -23.64 -10.56 16.23
C GLU A 24 -22.63 -11.60 16.69
N ASN A 25 -22.75 -12.86 16.27
CA ASN A 25 -21.86 -13.91 16.73
C ASN A 25 -20.76 -14.28 15.71
N LEU A 26 -20.87 -13.83 14.45
CA LEU A 26 -19.86 -14.06 13.41
C LEU A 26 -19.20 -12.75 12.97
N CYS A 27 -19.96 -11.85 12.32
CA CYS A 27 -19.37 -10.70 11.65
C CYS A 27 -18.84 -9.64 12.63
N GLN A 28 -19.61 -9.33 13.67
CA GLN A 28 -19.24 -8.28 14.62
C GLN A 28 -17.98 -8.62 15.43
N PRO A 29 -17.80 -9.81 16.03
CA PRO A 29 -16.58 -10.13 16.75
C PRO A 29 -15.31 -10.13 15.88
N LEU A 30 -15.44 -10.50 14.59
CA LEU A 30 -14.32 -10.44 13.65
C LEU A 30 -13.96 -8.99 13.34
N ALA A 31 -14.97 -8.15 13.04
CA ALA A 31 -14.76 -6.74 12.75
C ALA A 31 -14.14 -5.96 13.93
N GLU A 32 -14.53 -6.26 15.17
CA GLU A 32 -14.00 -5.63 16.38
C GLU A 32 -12.49 -5.90 16.55
N VAL A 33 -12.04 -7.12 16.29
CA VAL A 33 -10.61 -7.48 16.43
C VAL A 33 -9.80 -6.95 15.25
N ASP A 34 -10.35 -6.96 14.04
CA ASP A 34 -9.72 -6.36 12.87
C ASP A 34 -9.56 -4.84 13.02
N ASP A 35 -10.55 -4.15 13.63
CA ASP A 35 -10.43 -2.72 13.97
C ASP A 35 -9.27 -2.46 14.94
N VAL A 36 -9.08 -3.30 15.96
CA VAL A 36 -7.94 -3.18 16.88
C VAL A 36 -6.61 -3.35 16.13
N LEU A 37 -6.50 -4.35 15.25
CA LEU A 37 -5.31 -4.55 14.43
C LEU A 37 -5.05 -3.33 13.53
N GLY A 38 -6.10 -2.82 12.89
CA GLY A 38 -6.04 -1.63 12.05
C GLY A 38 -5.56 -0.39 12.81
N ARG A 39 -6.08 -0.14 14.01
CA ARG A 39 -5.64 0.97 14.86
C ARG A 39 -4.19 0.87 15.31
N ILE A 40 -3.65 -0.33 15.47
CA ILE A 40 -2.24 -0.54 15.78
C ILE A 40 -1.36 -0.30 14.55
N PHE A 41 -1.74 -0.82 13.39
CA PHE A 41 -0.90 -0.82 12.19
C PHE A 41 -1.01 0.48 11.38
N SER A 42 -2.19 1.11 11.30
CA SER A 42 -2.42 2.31 10.49
C SER A 42 -1.47 3.47 10.82
N PRO A 43 -1.19 3.81 12.10
CA PRO A 43 -0.21 4.84 12.42
C PRO A 43 1.21 4.50 11.94
N VAL A 44 1.62 3.24 12.04
CA VAL A 44 2.95 2.79 11.61
C VAL A 44 3.07 2.89 10.09
N SER A 45 2.07 2.42 9.36
CA SER A 45 2.00 2.52 7.90
C SER A 45 2.01 3.98 7.43
N HIS A 46 1.23 4.84 8.09
CA HIS A 46 1.18 6.26 7.77
C HIS A 46 2.52 6.95 8.01
N LEU A 47 3.14 6.73 9.17
CA LEU A 47 4.45 7.32 9.48
C LEU A 47 5.53 6.82 8.52
N ASN A 48 5.49 5.55 8.12
CA ASN A 48 6.41 5.03 7.10
C ASN A 48 6.30 5.79 5.77
N SER A 49 5.10 6.26 5.43
CA SER A 49 4.84 6.99 4.18
C SER A 49 5.20 8.49 4.24
N VAL A 50 5.07 9.14 5.42
CA VAL A 50 5.19 10.61 5.55
C VAL A 50 6.37 11.07 6.39
N LYS A 51 6.89 10.25 7.30
CA LYS A 51 8.03 10.53 8.18
C LYS A 51 8.90 9.29 8.33
N ASN A 52 9.41 8.81 7.21
CA ASN A 52 10.24 7.61 7.16
C ASN A 52 11.59 7.82 7.87
N SER A 53 12.08 6.77 8.52
CA SER A 53 13.46 6.65 9.00
C SER A 53 13.98 5.24 8.72
N PRO A 54 15.31 5.01 8.71
CA PRO A 54 15.85 3.67 8.51
C PRO A 54 15.29 2.64 9.50
N GLU A 55 15.17 3.00 10.78
CA GLU A 55 14.68 2.13 11.85
C GLU A 55 13.18 1.82 11.69
N LEU A 56 12.39 2.82 11.32
CA LEU A 56 10.95 2.63 11.07
C LEU A 56 10.73 1.75 9.82
N ARG A 57 11.51 1.98 8.77
CA ARG A 57 11.46 1.19 7.54
C ARG A 57 11.78 -0.27 7.81
N GLU A 58 12.87 -0.54 8.53
CA GLU A 58 13.24 -1.91 8.91
C GLU A 58 12.14 -2.59 9.73
N ALA A 59 11.60 -1.93 10.75
CA ALA A 59 10.52 -2.46 11.57
C ALA A 59 9.24 -2.70 10.74
N TYR A 60 8.91 -1.80 9.81
CA TYR A 60 7.78 -1.94 8.91
C TYR A 60 7.94 -3.15 7.98
N GLU A 61 9.10 -3.30 7.34
CA GLU A 61 9.42 -4.41 6.44
C GLU A 61 9.35 -5.77 7.14
N GLN A 62 9.74 -5.85 8.41
CA GLN A 62 9.60 -7.07 9.22
C GLN A 62 8.14 -7.42 9.54
N THR A 63 7.21 -6.46 9.50
CA THR A 63 5.79 -6.72 9.79
C THR A 63 5.00 -7.15 8.56
N LEU A 64 5.41 -6.75 7.36
CA LEU A 64 4.66 -7.03 6.12
C LEU A 64 4.44 -8.52 5.85
N PRO A 65 5.45 -9.42 5.96
CA PRO A 65 5.24 -10.85 5.77
C PRO A 65 4.24 -11.43 6.76
N LEU A 66 4.25 -10.98 8.03
CA LEU A 66 3.34 -11.45 9.07
C LEU A 66 1.88 -11.07 8.75
N LEU A 67 1.65 -9.86 8.24
CA LEU A 67 0.32 -9.41 7.82
C LEU A 67 -0.15 -10.14 6.56
N SER A 68 0.73 -10.33 5.58
CA SER A 68 0.42 -11.07 4.35
C SER A 68 0.09 -12.53 4.64
N GLU A 69 0.85 -13.18 5.52
CA GLU A 69 0.58 -14.55 5.97
C GLU A 69 -0.77 -14.65 6.70
N TYR A 70 -1.05 -13.71 7.61
CA TYR A 70 -2.34 -13.66 8.31
C TYR A 70 -3.50 -13.47 7.33
N SER A 71 -3.39 -12.53 6.41
CA SER A 71 -4.42 -12.27 5.40
C SER A 71 -4.68 -13.49 4.52
N THR A 72 -3.62 -14.18 4.07
CA THR A 72 -3.71 -15.41 3.29
C THR A 72 -4.37 -16.53 4.11
N TRP A 73 -3.97 -16.70 5.37
CA TRP A 73 -4.54 -17.70 6.26
C TRP A 73 -6.05 -17.48 6.49
N VAL A 74 -6.48 -16.22 6.76
CA VAL A 74 -7.90 -15.88 6.90
C VAL A 74 -8.65 -16.16 5.60
N GLY A 75 -8.14 -15.68 4.47
CA GLY A 75 -8.78 -15.82 3.16
C GLY A 75 -8.88 -17.27 2.67
N GLN A 76 -8.08 -18.18 3.22
CA GLN A 76 -8.09 -19.62 2.91
C GLN A 76 -8.61 -20.48 4.07
N HIS A 77 -9.26 -19.86 5.07
CA HIS A 77 -9.77 -20.56 6.24
C HIS A 77 -11.11 -21.22 5.96
N GLU A 78 -11.10 -22.53 5.70
CA GLU A 78 -12.30 -23.30 5.29
C GLU A 78 -13.46 -23.20 6.29
N GLY A 79 -13.16 -23.27 7.61
CA GLY A 79 -14.17 -23.17 8.66
C GLY A 79 -14.84 -21.79 8.68
N LEU A 80 -14.08 -20.72 8.46
CA LEU A 80 -14.61 -19.36 8.41
C LEU A 80 -15.45 -19.13 7.15
N TYR A 81 -14.99 -19.59 5.99
CA TYR A 81 -15.78 -19.58 4.76
C TYR A 81 -17.11 -20.31 4.92
N LYS A 82 -17.07 -21.51 5.53
CA LYS A 82 -18.30 -22.26 5.81
C LYS A 82 -19.23 -21.49 6.74
N ALA A 83 -18.72 -20.84 7.79
CA ALA A 83 -19.51 -20.04 8.71
C ALA A 83 -20.24 -18.87 8.00
N TYR A 84 -19.55 -18.16 7.10
CA TYR A 84 -20.18 -17.13 6.27
C TYR A 84 -21.23 -17.69 5.30
N ARG A 85 -21.01 -18.86 4.73
CA ARG A 85 -22.01 -19.54 3.91
C ARG A 85 -23.23 -19.96 4.72
N ASP A 86 -23.01 -20.56 5.89
CA ASP A 86 -24.11 -20.97 6.77
C ASP A 86 -24.96 -19.75 7.21
N LEU A 87 -24.32 -18.59 7.47
CA LEU A 87 -25.04 -17.33 7.70
C LEU A 87 -25.82 -16.87 6.46
N ARG A 88 -25.20 -16.90 5.27
CA ARG A 88 -25.79 -16.46 4.00
C ARG A 88 -27.02 -17.25 3.62
N ASP A 89 -26.97 -18.55 3.85
CA ASP A 89 -28.02 -19.51 3.48
C ASP A 89 -29.05 -19.71 4.61
N GLY A 90 -28.81 -19.18 5.81
CA GLY A 90 -29.67 -19.31 6.99
C GLY A 90 -30.77 -18.23 7.08
N ASP A 91 -31.75 -18.49 7.92
CA ASP A 91 -32.93 -17.61 8.11
C ASP A 91 -32.52 -16.20 8.62
N HIS A 92 -31.42 -16.10 9.39
CA HIS A 92 -30.95 -14.82 9.92
C HIS A 92 -30.54 -13.83 8.83
N TYR A 93 -30.02 -14.30 7.70
CA TYR A 93 -29.67 -13.44 6.57
C TYR A 93 -30.84 -12.58 6.08
N ALA A 94 -32.04 -13.11 6.07
CA ALA A 94 -33.23 -12.36 5.65
C ALA A 94 -33.49 -11.12 6.53
N THR A 95 -33.13 -11.17 7.81
CA THR A 95 -33.31 -10.08 8.78
C THR A 95 -32.29 -8.97 8.68
N LEU A 96 -31.16 -9.21 8.01
CA LEU A 96 -30.07 -8.25 7.86
C LEU A 96 -30.50 -7.05 6.98
N ASN A 97 -29.96 -5.87 7.30
CA ASN A 97 -30.10 -4.70 6.45
C ASN A 97 -29.26 -4.82 5.17
N THR A 98 -29.46 -3.90 4.22
CA THR A 98 -28.77 -3.92 2.92
C THR A 98 -27.24 -3.88 3.04
N ALA A 99 -26.70 -3.08 3.97
CA ALA A 99 -25.25 -2.95 4.18
C ALA A 99 -24.65 -4.25 4.74
N GLN A 100 -25.32 -4.85 5.73
CA GLN A 100 -24.91 -6.13 6.32
C GLN A 100 -24.93 -7.26 5.30
N LYS A 101 -26.01 -7.36 4.49
CA LYS A 101 -26.09 -8.33 3.39
C LYS A 101 -24.93 -8.17 2.42
N LYS A 102 -24.64 -6.93 2.03
CA LYS A 102 -23.52 -6.64 1.12
C LYS A 102 -22.18 -7.00 1.73
N ALA A 103 -21.98 -6.77 3.03
CA ALA A 103 -20.76 -7.16 3.72
C ALA A 103 -20.55 -8.69 3.72
N VAL A 104 -21.59 -9.48 3.98
CA VAL A 104 -21.54 -10.94 3.91
C VAL A 104 -21.24 -11.42 2.49
N ASP A 105 -21.93 -10.89 1.48
CA ASP A 105 -21.71 -11.26 0.07
C ASP A 105 -20.28 -10.88 -0.39
N ASN A 106 -19.77 -9.73 0.05
CA ASN A 106 -18.38 -9.33 -0.22
C ASN A 106 -17.38 -10.29 0.45
N ALA A 107 -17.59 -10.65 1.72
CA ALA A 107 -16.71 -11.59 2.41
C ALA A 107 -16.63 -12.94 1.68
N LEU A 108 -17.75 -13.49 1.21
CA LEU A 108 -17.77 -14.73 0.44
C LEU A 108 -17.00 -14.61 -0.87
N ARG A 109 -17.22 -13.52 -1.61
CA ARG A 109 -16.45 -13.23 -2.83
C ARG A 109 -14.94 -13.12 -2.52
N ASP A 110 -14.58 -12.45 -1.42
CA ASP A 110 -13.18 -12.22 -1.05
C ASP A 110 -12.48 -13.54 -0.65
N PHE A 111 -13.19 -14.51 -0.06
CA PHE A 111 -12.71 -15.88 0.10
C PHE A 111 -12.40 -16.57 -1.23
N GLU A 112 -13.31 -16.45 -2.21
CA GLU A 112 -13.11 -17.02 -3.54
C GLU A 112 -11.89 -16.39 -4.22
N LEU A 113 -11.75 -15.06 -4.15
CA LEU A 113 -10.59 -14.31 -4.68
C LEU A 113 -9.28 -14.58 -3.90
N SER A 114 -9.36 -15.11 -2.70
CA SER A 114 -8.21 -15.57 -1.91
C SER A 114 -7.86 -17.04 -2.18
N GLY A 115 -8.58 -17.70 -3.09
CA GLY A 115 -8.28 -19.04 -3.54
C GLY A 115 -8.77 -20.15 -2.60
N ILE A 116 -9.82 -19.90 -1.81
CA ILE A 116 -10.40 -20.91 -0.89
C ILE A 116 -10.78 -22.21 -1.61
N GLY A 117 -11.25 -22.12 -2.85
CA GLY A 117 -11.64 -23.27 -3.68
C GLY A 117 -10.48 -23.94 -4.43
N LEU A 118 -9.27 -23.46 -4.31
CA LEU A 118 -8.11 -24.01 -5.01
C LEU A 118 -7.59 -25.28 -4.34
N PRO A 119 -6.98 -26.21 -5.11
CA PRO A 119 -6.17 -27.29 -4.54
C PRO A 119 -5.04 -26.75 -3.65
N LYS A 120 -4.64 -27.50 -2.61
CA LYS A 120 -3.68 -27.05 -1.60
C LYS A 120 -2.35 -26.54 -2.17
N GLU A 121 -1.81 -27.16 -3.21
CA GLU A 121 -0.60 -26.68 -3.89
C GLU A 121 -0.78 -25.29 -4.51
N LYS A 122 -1.96 -25.04 -5.11
CA LYS A 122 -2.28 -23.73 -5.68
C LYS A 122 -2.57 -22.69 -4.59
N GLN A 123 -3.15 -23.09 -3.46
CA GLN A 123 -3.33 -22.23 -2.28
C GLN A 123 -1.99 -21.78 -1.73
N GLN A 124 -1.02 -22.70 -1.62
CA GLN A 124 0.33 -22.37 -1.20
C GLN A 124 0.98 -21.39 -2.17
N ARG A 125 0.90 -21.66 -3.47
CA ARG A 125 1.44 -20.75 -4.50
C ARG A 125 0.80 -19.36 -4.44
N TYR A 126 -0.51 -19.28 -4.22
CA TYR A 126 -1.20 -18.02 -3.98
C TYR A 126 -0.57 -17.23 -2.82
N GLY A 127 -0.33 -17.87 -1.68
CA GLY A 127 0.30 -17.24 -0.51
C GLY A 127 1.71 -16.72 -0.81
N GLU A 128 2.54 -17.50 -1.52
CA GLU A 128 3.87 -17.09 -1.96
C GLU A 128 3.81 -15.83 -2.84
N ILE A 129 2.89 -15.80 -3.82
CA ILE A 129 2.68 -14.65 -4.69
C ILE A 129 2.19 -13.43 -3.90
N ALA A 130 1.24 -13.61 -2.99
CA ALA A 130 0.69 -12.52 -2.19
C ALA A 130 1.78 -11.87 -1.32
N THR A 131 2.60 -12.67 -0.65
CA THR A 131 3.76 -12.19 0.13
C THR A 131 4.74 -11.44 -0.76
N ARG A 132 5.12 -12.02 -1.90
CA ARG A 132 6.07 -11.39 -2.81
C ARG A 132 5.55 -10.09 -3.40
N LEU A 133 4.28 -10.01 -3.76
CA LEU A 133 3.64 -8.77 -4.23
C LEU A 133 3.62 -7.68 -3.15
N SER A 134 3.44 -8.04 -1.88
CA SER A 134 3.52 -7.09 -0.75
C SER A 134 4.93 -6.52 -0.59
N GLU A 135 5.97 -7.36 -0.66
CA GLU A 135 7.37 -6.95 -0.62
C GLU A 135 7.73 -6.01 -1.79
N LEU A 136 7.36 -6.41 -3.01
CA LEU A 136 7.61 -5.63 -4.22
C LEU A 136 6.88 -4.28 -4.20
N GLY A 137 5.64 -4.26 -3.71
CA GLY A 137 4.88 -3.02 -3.55
C GLY A 137 5.55 -2.05 -2.57
N ASN A 138 6.06 -2.57 -1.45
CA ASN A 138 6.84 -1.77 -0.51
C ASN A 138 8.16 -1.28 -1.12
N GLN A 139 8.90 -2.15 -1.80
CA GLN A 139 10.14 -1.78 -2.50
C GLN A 139 9.88 -0.69 -3.55
N TYR A 140 8.81 -0.82 -4.35
CA TYR A 140 8.40 0.20 -5.32
C TYR A 140 8.19 1.56 -4.65
N SER A 141 7.43 1.58 -3.56
CA SER A 141 7.11 2.80 -2.82
C SER A 141 8.35 3.44 -2.20
N ASN A 142 9.23 2.64 -1.58
CA ASN A 142 10.48 3.11 -1.02
C ASN A 142 11.41 3.71 -2.11
N ASN A 143 11.52 3.07 -3.27
CA ASN A 143 12.31 3.58 -4.38
C ASN A 143 11.79 4.95 -4.89
N VAL A 144 10.46 5.12 -4.98
CA VAL A 144 9.86 6.41 -5.37
C VAL A 144 10.13 7.49 -4.32
N LEU A 145 9.99 7.15 -3.04
CA LEU A 145 10.27 8.07 -1.94
C LEU A 145 11.74 8.51 -1.96
N ASP A 146 12.66 7.55 -2.03
CA ASP A 146 14.10 7.81 -2.03
C ASP A 146 14.52 8.60 -3.27
N ALA A 147 13.96 8.30 -4.45
CA ALA A 147 14.21 9.06 -5.67
C ALA A 147 13.70 10.50 -5.59
N THR A 148 12.56 10.72 -4.91
CA THR A 148 12.01 12.05 -4.67
C THR A 148 12.91 12.86 -3.73
N MET A 149 13.34 12.26 -2.62
CA MET A 149 14.18 12.90 -1.62
C MET A 149 15.66 13.04 -2.07
N GLY A 150 16.09 12.19 -2.98
CA GLY A 150 17.48 12.09 -3.43
C GLY A 150 17.88 13.09 -4.51
N TRP A 151 16.96 13.98 -4.93
CA TRP A 151 17.26 15.05 -5.87
C TRP A 151 16.99 16.41 -5.23
N THR A 152 17.94 17.33 -5.38
CA THR A 152 17.80 18.73 -4.97
C THR A 152 18.54 19.63 -5.95
N LYS A 153 18.09 20.87 -6.08
CA LYS A 153 18.72 21.93 -6.86
C LYS A 153 18.88 23.17 -5.98
N LEU A 154 20.12 23.53 -5.70
CA LEU A 154 20.44 24.80 -5.06
C LEU A 154 20.52 25.90 -6.14
N VAL A 155 19.74 26.97 -5.98
CA VAL A 155 19.77 28.17 -6.81
C VAL A 155 20.32 29.30 -5.94
N THR A 156 21.40 29.92 -6.35
CA THR A 156 22.05 31.02 -5.62
C THR A 156 21.75 32.39 -6.20
N ASP A 157 21.32 32.46 -7.46
CA ASP A 157 20.90 33.71 -8.12
C ASP A 157 19.35 33.74 -8.15
N GLU A 158 18.77 34.67 -7.38
CA GLU A 158 17.32 34.85 -7.34
C GLU A 158 16.71 35.19 -8.70
N ALA A 159 17.48 35.79 -9.62
CA ALA A 159 17.01 36.11 -10.97
C ALA A 159 16.62 34.84 -11.76
N GLU A 160 17.20 33.69 -11.46
CA GLU A 160 16.80 32.40 -12.06
C GLU A 160 15.39 31.95 -11.63
N LEU A 161 14.84 32.51 -10.55
CA LEU A 161 13.53 32.20 -9.97
C LEU A 161 12.48 33.28 -10.31
N ALA A 162 12.74 34.13 -11.30
CA ALA A 162 11.79 35.16 -11.74
C ALA A 162 10.40 34.55 -12.02
N GLY A 163 9.34 35.26 -11.62
CA GLY A 163 7.95 34.80 -11.73
C GLY A 163 7.45 33.98 -10.54
N MET A 164 8.32 33.47 -9.69
CA MET A 164 7.92 32.66 -8.53
C MET A 164 7.19 33.49 -7.47
N PRO A 165 6.11 32.94 -6.85
CA PRO A 165 5.44 33.60 -5.72
C PRO A 165 6.37 33.75 -4.50
N GLU A 166 6.23 34.86 -3.76
CA GLU A 166 7.03 35.13 -2.54
C GLU A 166 6.96 33.97 -1.52
N SER A 167 5.79 33.36 -1.35
CA SER A 167 5.62 32.23 -0.42
C SER A 167 6.43 30.98 -0.84
N ALA A 168 6.57 30.74 -2.13
CA ALA A 168 7.38 29.64 -2.66
C ALA A 168 8.88 29.94 -2.53
N LEU A 169 9.29 31.19 -2.78
CA LEU A 169 10.67 31.65 -2.55
C LEU A 169 11.03 31.53 -1.06
N ALA A 170 10.17 31.99 -0.16
CA ALA A 170 10.38 31.87 1.28
C ALA A 170 10.52 30.41 1.73
N ALA A 171 9.70 29.51 1.20
CA ALA A 171 9.79 28.08 1.50
C ALA A 171 11.09 27.46 0.99
N ALA A 172 11.51 27.78 -0.24
CA ALA A 172 12.77 27.29 -0.81
C ALA A 172 13.99 27.83 -0.04
N LYS A 173 13.93 29.08 0.43
CA LYS A 173 14.97 29.68 1.26
C LYS A 173 15.07 29.00 2.64
N ALA A 174 13.94 28.80 3.30
CA ALA A 174 13.88 28.08 4.59
C ALA A 174 14.41 26.63 4.47
N GLN A 175 14.16 25.95 3.35
CA GLN A 175 14.74 24.63 3.10
C GLN A 175 16.27 24.67 2.91
N ALA A 176 16.81 25.70 2.26
CA ALA A 176 18.26 25.89 2.15
C ALA A 176 18.86 26.15 3.52
N GLU A 177 18.31 27.10 4.29
CA GLU A 177 18.75 27.43 5.65
C GLU A 177 18.76 26.22 6.59
N ALA A 178 17.73 25.36 6.52
CA ALA A 178 17.66 24.12 7.32
C ALA A 178 18.78 23.12 7.02
N LYS A 179 19.44 23.28 5.87
CA LYS A 179 20.61 22.49 5.44
C LYS A 179 21.92 23.29 5.49
N GLU A 180 21.92 24.44 6.14
CA GLU A 180 23.09 25.33 6.25
C GLU A 180 23.63 25.77 4.89
N LEU A 181 22.73 25.95 3.88
CA LEU A 181 23.06 26.40 2.53
C LEU A 181 22.58 27.84 2.31
N GLU A 182 23.35 28.61 1.53
CA GLU A 182 22.95 29.95 1.09
C GLU A 182 22.23 29.88 -0.27
N GLY A 183 21.02 30.47 -0.35
CA GLY A 183 20.22 30.51 -1.57
C GLY A 183 18.84 29.88 -1.39
N TYR A 184 18.34 29.25 -2.45
CA TYR A 184 17.02 28.65 -2.56
C TYR A 184 17.15 27.17 -2.91
N LEU A 185 16.71 26.26 -2.03
CA LEU A 185 16.77 24.82 -2.27
C LEU A 185 15.45 24.32 -2.83
N LEU A 186 15.48 23.87 -4.08
CA LEU A 186 14.36 23.23 -4.75
C LEU A 186 14.44 21.71 -4.59
N THR A 187 13.27 21.07 -4.40
CA THR A 187 13.12 19.63 -4.26
C THR A 187 12.07 19.10 -5.22
N LEU A 188 11.90 17.77 -5.30
CA LEU A 188 10.85 17.15 -6.10
C LEU A 188 9.54 16.95 -5.32
N ASP A 189 9.46 17.43 -4.08
CA ASP A 189 8.19 17.46 -3.36
C ASP A 189 7.21 18.43 -4.03
N ILE A 190 5.94 18.06 -4.06
CA ILE A 190 4.91 18.83 -4.76
C ILE A 190 4.89 20.33 -4.36
N PRO A 191 5.02 20.71 -3.08
CA PRO A 191 5.06 22.12 -2.68
C PRO A 191 6.24 22.92 -3.26
N SER A 192 7.34 22.26 -3.62
CA SER A 192 8.49 22.85 -4.29
C SER A 192 8.40 22.77 -5.81
N TYR A 193 8.03 21.59 -6.33
CA TYR A 193 7.97 21.32 -7.77
C TYR A 193 6.88 22.12 -8.48
N LEU A 194 5.65 22.10 -7.94
CA LEU A 194 4.50 22.69 -8.62
C LEU A 194 4.60 24.22 -8.83
N PRO A 195 5.06 25.04 -7.84
CA PRO A 195 5.25 26.46 -8.06
C PRO A 195 6.27 26.78 -9.17
N VAL A 196 7.37 26.03 -9.26
CA VAL A 196 8.34 26.20 -10.34
C VAL A 196 7.72 25.92 -11.69
N MET A 197 7.01 24.80 -11.82
CA MET A 197 6.36 24.44 -13.08
C MET A 197 5.26 25.40 -13.50
N THR A 198 4.59 26.05 -12.54
CA THR A 198 3.44 26.94 -12.81
C THR A 198 3.85 28.36 -13.06
N TYR A 199 4.86 28.87 -12.34
CA TYR A 199 5.12 30.31 -12.25
C TYR A 199 6.51 30.74 -12.70
N CYS A 200 7.53 29.86 -12.61
CA CYS A 200 8.91 30.25 -12.92
C CYS A 200 9.07 30.59 -14.40
N ASP A 201 9.63 31.77 -14.71
CA ASP A 201 9.89 32.21 -16.08
C ASP A 201 11.03 31.44 -16.74
N ASN A 202 11.97 30.88 -15.95
CA ASN A 202 13.16 30.16 -16.44
C ASN A 202 12.74 28.79 -17.01
N GLN A 203 12.66 28.71 -18.33
CA GLN A 203 12.28 27.49 -19.05
C GLN A 203 13.27 26.34 -18.83
N ALA A 204 14.57 26.65 -18.78
CA ALA A 204 15.61 25.61 -18.58
C ALA A 204 15.48 24.96 -17.19
N LEU A 205 15.18 25.75 -16.15
CA LEU A 205 14.94 25.24 -14.80
C LEU A 205 13.66 24.39 -14.75
N ARG A 206 12.58 24.81 -15.42
CA ARG A 206 11.36 23.98 -15.53
C ARG A 206 11.65 22.65 -16.22
N GLU A 207 12.41 22.66 -17.33
CA GLU A 207 12.80 21.43 -18.04
C GLU A 207 13.63 20.50 -17.17
N GLU A 208 14.65 21.03 -16.44
CA GLU A 208 15.49 20.25 -15.52
C GLU A 208 14.61 19.57 -14.44
N MET A 209 13.72 20.34 -13.79
CA MET A 209 12.84 19.80 -12.76
C MET A 209 11.81 18.82 -13.31
N TYR A 210 11.22 19.12 -14.46
CA TYR A 210 10.30 18.20 -15.13
C TYR A 210 10.95 16.87 -15.43
N ARG A 211 12.14 16.90 -16.00
CA ARG A 211 12.90 15.69 -16.31
C ARG A 211 13.23 14.91 -15.03
N ALA A 212 13.73 15.58 -14.00
CA ALA A 212 14.04 14.93 -12.73
C ALA A 212 12.79 14.29 -12.08
N TYR A 213 11.66 15.00 -12.10
CA TYR A 213 10.40 14.52 -11.53
C TYR A 213 9.80 13.34 -12.31
N SER A 214 9.75 13.45 -13.64
CA SER A 214 9.08 12.45 -14.50
C SER A 214 9.87 11.14 -14.66
N THR A 215 11.17 11.18 -14.38
CA THR A 215 12.06 10.01 -14.48
C THR A 215 12.46 9.42 -13.12
N ARG A 216 11.77 9.82 -12.03
CA ARG A 216 12.06 9.25 -10.71
C ARG A 216 11.89 7.74 -10.69
N ALA A 217 12.75 7.08 -9.95
CA ALA A 217 12.75 5.63 -9.76
C ALA A 217 12.72 4.84 -11.10
N SER A 218 13.49 5.30 -12.08
CA SER A 218 13.61 4.65 -13.38
C SER A 218 15.08 4.54 -13.83
N ASP A 219 15.27 3.96 -15.01
CA ASP A 219 16.55 3.87 -15.72
C ASP A 219 16.92 5.17 -16.47
N GLN A 220 16.11 6.23 -16.33
CA GLN A 220 16.25 7.50 -17.01
C GLN A 220 16.55 8.66 -16.04
N GLY A 221 16.98 9.80 -16.59
CA GLY A 221 17.12 11.05 -15.85
C GLY A 221 18.39 11.17 -15.01
N PRO A 222 18.43 12.16 -14.09
CA PRO A 222 19.66 12.52 -13.36
C PRO A 222 20.11 11.45 -12.35
N ASN A 223 19.18 10.61 -11.85
CA ASN A 223 19.46 9.51 -10.94
C ASN A 223 19.19 8.14 -11.59
N ALA A 224 19.38 8.04 -12.90
CA ALA A 224 19.14 6.81 -13.67
C ALA A 224 19.76 5.56 -12.99
N GLY A 225 18.93 4.54 -12.78
CA GLY A 225 19.33 3.25 -12.20
C GLY A 225 19.53 3.24 -10.68
N LYS A 226 19.53 4.38 -9.98
CA LYS A 226 19.82 4.39 -8.54
C LYS A 226 18.69 3.83 -7.68
N TRP A 227 17.45 4.03 -8.05
CA TRP A 227 16.23 3.51 -7.38
C TRP A 227 15.28 2.94 -8.42
N ASP A 228 15.81 2.25 -9.41
CA ASP A 228 15.08 1.84 -10.59
C ASP A 228 14.03 0.77 -10.28
N ASN A 229 12.78 1.08 -10.60
CA ASN A 229 11.63 0.19 -10.43
C ASN A 229 11.34 -0.68 -11.66
N SER A 230 12.12 -0.60 -12.74
CA SER A 230 11.83 -1.33 -13.99
C SER A 230 11.68 -2.83 -13.75
N LYS A 231 12.61 -3.45 -13.04
CA LYS A 231 12.55 -4.88 -12.69
C LYS A 231 11.47 -5.22 -11.69
N VAL A 232 11.22 -4.32 -10.73
CA VAL A 232 10.12 -4.47 -9.76
C VAL A 232 8.78 -4.49 -10.47
N MET A 233 8.56 -3.59 -11.43
CA MET A 233 7.33 -3.55 -12.23
C MET A 233 7.15 -4.80 -13.09
N GLU A 234 8.20 -5.27 -13.76
CA GLU A 234 8.16 -6.51 -14.56
C GLU A 234 7.72 -7.70 -13.69
N GLU A 235 8.31 -7.85 -12.50
CA GLU A 235 7.99 -8.95 -11.58
C GLU A 235 6.57 -8.81 -11.03
N ILE A 236 6.13 -7.61 -10.64
CA ILE A 236 4.75 -7.36 -10.19
C ILE A 236 3.75 -7.76 -11.28
N LEU A 237 3.98 -7.37 -12.52
CA LEU A 237 3.08 -7.69 -13.64
C LEU A 237 3.01 -9.20 -13.90
N ALA A 238 4.15 -9.88 -13.88
CA ALA A 238 4.22 -11.32 -14.04
C ALA A 238 3.47 -12.07 -12.92
N LEU A 239 3.69 -11.69 -11.67
CA LEU A 239 3.03 -12.31 -10.52
C LEU A 239 1.52 -12.01 -10.49
N ARG A 240 1.09 -10.80 -10.85
CA ARG A 240 -0.33 -10.47 -10.98
C ARG A 240 -1.01 -11.28 -12.06
N HIS A 241 -0.34 -11.50 -13.20
CA HIS A 241 -0.86 -12.35 -14.26
C HIS A 241 -0.99 -13.80 -13.78
N GLU A 242 0.06 -14.37 -13.17
CA GLU A 242 0.04 -15.72 -12.61
C GLU A 242 -1.09 -15.88 -11.58
N LEU A 243 -1.25 -14.90 -10.68
CA LEU A 243 -2.32 -14.90 -9.67
C LEU A 243 -3.72 -14.95 -10.31
N ALA A 244 -3.93 -14.16 -11.37
CA ALA A 244 -5.20 -14.18 -12.10
C ALA A 244 -5.46 -15.56 -12.74
N GLN A 245 -4.44 -16.14 -13.37
CA GLN A 245 -4.53 -17.49 -13.97
C GLN A 245 -4.80 -18.58 -12.91
N LEU A 246 -4.17 -18.50 -11.73
CA LEU A 246 -4.44 -19.42 -10.62
C LEU A 246 -5.91 -19.42 -10.21
N LEU A 247 -6.55 -18.24 -10.22
CA LEU A 247 -7.95 -18.04 -9.86
C LEU A 247 -8.93 -18.29 -11.02
N GLY A 248 -8.42 -18.60 -12.23
CA GLY A 248 -9.25 -18.87 -13.40
C GLY A 248 -9.66 -17.63 -14.20
N PHE A 249 -9.06 -16.47 -13.94
CA PHE A 249 -9.27 -15.24 -14.73
C PHE A 249 -8.31 -15.19 -15.92
N GLU A 250 -8.76 -14.61 -17.02
CA GLU A 250 -7.95 -14.41 -18.22
C GLU A 250 -6.73 -13.50 -17.97
N ASN A 251 -6.94 -12.44 -17.18
CA ASN A 251 -5.89 -11.51 -16.79
C ASN A 251 -6.25 -10.79 -15.49
N TYR A 252 -5.31 -9.99 -14.96
CA TYR A 252 -5.48 -9.30 -13.69
C TYR A 252 -6.55 -8.21 -13.69
N ALA A 253 -6.87 -7.62 -14.84
CA ALA A 253 -7.91 -6.60 -14.94
C ALA A 253 -9.33 -7.19 -14.78
N PHE A 254 -9.50 -8.49 -15.08
CA PHE A 254 -10.77 -9.21 -14.87
C PHE A 254 -10.93 -9.79 -13.46
N LYS A 255 -9.84 -9.89 -12.71
CA LYS A 255 -9.87 -10.30 -11.30
C LYS A 255 -10.46 -9.19 -10.41
#